data_2669e9b16a458b7664062dd08e6301e6
#
_entry.id   2669e9b16a458b7664062dd08e6301e6
#
_cell.length_a   1.000
_cell.length_b   1.000
_cell.length_c   1.000
_cell.angle_alpha   90.00
_cell.angle_beta   90.00
_cell.angle_gamma   90.00
#
_symmetry.space_group_name_H-M   'P 1'
#
loop_
_entity.id
_entity.type
_entity.pdbx_description
1 polymer ?
#
loop_
_entity_poly.entity_id
_entity_poly.type
_entity_poly.pdbx_seq_one_letter_code
_entity_poly.pdbx_strand_id
1 'polypeptide(L)'
;IGVTPDTWQEYLTGATNLEPSGKIANYLSATLSLEDSATLVCEWPISNRVRQPVEISGHNENGQEDSFLLRGRIDRVDEINVEGQADGQRLIIIRDMKTVNGPKLNQRGQRHRKAIFDELQLALYAKAWEAANPNDRVVGVGITEVGDDTEYYVEMDPEYIDSVQHMSIGKITTYTSMTYRDIDEKTGGSSNGFRAWLDERVRTALRVIGGAKAGHVNPTVSDDCKYCTVRRLCPSAKLGGKL
;
A
#
# COMPACT_ATOMS: atom_id res chain seq x y z
N ILE A 1 -28.76 -1.19 -12.58
CA ILE A 1 -28.78 -2.58 -13.09
C ILE A 1 -28.94 -3.43 -11.86
N GLY A 2 -30.14 -4.01 -11.68
CA GLY A 2 -30.43 -4.88 -10.52
C GLY A 2 -29.69 -6.21 -10.70
N VAL A 3 -28.87 -6.56 -9.74
CA VAL A 3 -28.23 -7.88 -9.67
C VAL A 3 -29.24 -8.82 -8.99
N THR A 4 -29.58 -9.93 -9.62
CA THR A 4 -30.48 -10.91 -9.02
C THR A 4 -29.76 -11.69 -7.90
N PRO A 5 -30.48 -12.29 -6.92
CA PRO A 5 -29.87 -13.13 -5.89
C PRO A 5 -28.99 -14.24 -6.46
N ASP A 6 -29.41 -14.88 -7.55
CA ASP A 6 -28.64 -15.94 -8.21
C ASP A 6 -27.33 -15.43 -8.80
N THR A 7 -27.35 -14.24 -9.40
CA THR A 7 -26.13 -13.56 -9.91
C THR A 7 -25.17 -13.20 -8.79
N TRP A 8 -25.68 -12.83 -7.61
CA TRP A 8 -24.86 -12.59 -6.43
C TRP A 8 -24.20 -13.88 -5.94
N GLN A 9 -24.94 -14.98 -5.92
CA GLN A 9 -24.42 -16.27 -5.49
C GLN A 9 -23.32 -16.75 -6.46
N GLU A 10 -23.53 -16.65 -7.76
CA GLU A 10 -22.51 -16.95 -8.77
C GLU A 10 -21.26 -16.07 -8.62
N TYR A 11 -21.44 -14.79 -8.33
CA TYR A 11 -20.34 -13.86 -8.12
C TYR A 11 -19.53 -14.19 -6.86
N LEU A 12 -20.19 -14.67 -5.81
CA LEU A 12 -19.57 -15.01 -4.53
C LEU A 12 -18.90 -16.39 -4.56
N THR A 13 -19.56 -17.39 -5.13
CA THR A 13 -19.15 -18.79 -5.01
C THR A 13 -18.68 -19.43 -6.32
N GLY A 14 -18.88 -18.76 -7.43
CA GLY A 14 -18.72 -19.32 -8.77
C GLY A 14 -19.98 -20.02 -9.25
N ALA A 15 -20.04 -20.28 -10.55
CA ALA A 15 -21.15 -21.04 -11.14
C ALA A 15 -21.14 -22.47 -10.58
N THR A 16 -22.31 -22.94 -10.17
CA THR A 16 -22.50 -24.23 -9.49
C THR A 16 -22.09 -25.45 -10.33
N ASN A 17 -21.85 -25.30 -11.63
CA ASN A 17 -21.60 -26.42 -12.53
C ASN A 17 -20.44 -26.24 -13.53
N LEU A 18 -19.75 -25.10 -13.55
CA LEU A 18 -18.66 -24.84 -14.49
C LEU A 18 -17.62 -23.91 -13.85
N GLU A 19 -16.38 -24.29 -13.92
CA GLU A 19 -15.25 -23.37 -13.66
C GLU A 19 -15.33 -22.15 -14.59
N PRO A 20 -14.96 -20.98 -14.10
CA PRO A 20 -14.12 -20.67 -12.93
C PRO A 20 -14.89 -20.29 -11.66
N SER A 21 -14.29 -20.57 -10.50
CA SER A 21 -14.77 -20.10 -9.20
C SER A 21 -14.92 -18.57 -9.21
N GLY A 22 -15.93 -18.06 -8.49
CA GLY A 22 -16.16 -16.62 -8.39
C GLY A 22 -14.99 -15.87 -7.72
N LYS A 23 -14.84 -14.58 -8.01
CA LYS A 23 -13.73 -13.77 -7.52
C LYS A 23 -13.61 -13.76 -5.99
N ILE A 24 -14.71 -13.80 -5.28
CA ILE A 24 -14.70 -13.87 -3.81
C ILE A 24 -14.26 -15.25 -3.32
N ALA A 25 -14.71 -16.33 -3.97
CA ALA A 25 -14.24 -17.67 -3.63
C ALA A 25 -12.72 -17.80 -3.86
N ASN A 26 -12.19 -17.25 -4.96
CA ASN A 26 -10.76 -17.19 -5.23
C ASN A 26 -10.01 -16.36 -4.19
N TYR A 27 -10.56 -15.22 -3.78
CA TYR A 27 -9.98 -14.40 -2.72
C TYR A 27 -9.94 -15.15 -1.38
N LEU A 28 -11.03 -15.80 -0.99
CA LEU A 28 -11.08 -16.56 0.25
C LEU A 28 -10.12 -17.74 0.24
N SER A 29 -10.08 -18.50 -0.86
CA SER A 29 -9.14 -19.60 -1.02
C SER A 29 -7.68 -19.14 -0.94
N ALA A 30 -7.34 -18.06 -1.64
CA ALA A 30 -6.01 -17.49 -1.60
C ALA A 30 -5.67 -16.90 -0.21
N THR A 31 -6.65 -16.35 0.50
CA THR A 31 -6.46 -15.87 1.87
C THR A 31 -6.17 -17.00 2.84
N LEU A 32 -6.87 -18.13 2.69
CA LEU A 32 -6.62 -19.33 3.50
C LEU A 32 -5.25 -19.94 3.26
N SER A 33 -4.63 -19.70 2.11
CA SER A 33 -3.27 -20.15 1.81
C SER A 33 -2.16 -19.27 2.44
N LEU A 34 -2.53 -18.15 3.05
CA LEU A 34 -1.59 -17.34 3.84
C LEU A 34 -1.51 -17.84 5.28
N GLU A 35 -0.96 -19.04 5.46
CA GLU A 35 -0.97 -19.77 6.74
C GLU A 35 -0.19 -19.04 7.85
N ASP A 36 0.80 -18.25 7.47
CA ASP A 36 1.69 -17.53 8.39
C ASP A 36 1.29 -16.05 8.60
N SER A 37 0.09 -15.68 8.17
CA SER A 37 -0.42 -14.31 8.25
C SER A 37 -1.87 -14.31 8.76
N ALA A 38 -2.09 -13.72 9.91
CA ALA A 38 -3.41 -13.57 10.51
C ALA A 38 -4.01 -12.20 10.20
N THR A 39 -5.23 -12.15 9.64
CA THR A 39 -5.92 -10.87 9.44
C THR A 39 -6.31 -10.30 10.80
N LEU A 40 -5.73 -9.16 11.14
CA LEU A 40 -6.01 -8.45 12.37
C LEU A 40 -7.25 -7.58 12.26
N VAL A 41 -7.38 -6.83 11.16
CA VAL A 41 -8.52 -5.98 10.87
C VAL A 41 -8.67 -5.69 9.39
N CYS A 42 -9.92 -5.59 8.92
CA CYS A 42 -10.27 -5.05 7.60
C CYS A 42 -10.95 -3.69 7.74
N GLU A 43 -10.83 -2.85 6.71
CA GLU A 43 -11.50 -1.55 6.63
C GLU A 43 -11.20 -0.64 7.85
N TRP A 44 -9.94 -0.65 8.31
CA TRP A 44 -9.53 0.14 9.47
C TRP A 44 -9.57 1.64 9.17
N PRO A 45 -10.41 2.42 9.87
CA PRO A 45 -10.43 3.87 9.71
C PRO A 45 -9.16 4.47 10.30
N ILE A 46 -8.41 5.25 9.52
CA ILE A 46 -7.22 5.96 9.99
C ILE A 46 -7.67 7.02 10.98
N SER A 47 -7.66 6.66 12.26
CA SER A 47 -8.07 7.51 13.35
C SER A 47 -7.39 7.05 14.64
N ASN A 48 -7.14 7.99 15.52
CA ASN A 48 -6.68 7.69 16.87
C ASN A 48 -7.85 7.13 17.74
N ARG A 49 -7.55 6.78 19.00
CA ARG A 49 -8.54 6.19 19.94
C ARG A 49 -9.79 7.04 20.16
N VAL A 50 -9.72 8.36 19.92
CA VAL A 50 -10.85 9.29 20.05
C VAL A 50 -11.46 9.69 18.69
N ARG A 51 -11.22 8.89 17.64
CA ARG A 51 -11.72 9.08 16.26
C ARG A 51 -11.26 10.39 15.61
N GLN A 52 -10.15 10.94 16.06
CA GLN A 52 -9.49 12.07 15.40
C GLN A 52 -8.55 11.58 14.30
N PRO A 53 -8.23 12.39 13.29
CA PRO A 53 -7.21 12.07 12.30
C PRO A 53 -5.90 11.68 13.00
N VAL A 54 -5.12 10.79 12.35
CA VAL A 54 -3.79 10.44 12.85
C VAL A 54 -2.80 11.50 12.38
N GLU A 55 -1.98 12.00 13.28
CA GLU A 55 -0.89 12.90 12.97
C GLU A 55 0.32 12.10 12.49
N ILE A 56 0.83 12.47 11.33
CA ILE A 56 2.05 11.92 10.74
C ILE A 56 3.14 12.98 10.82
N SER A 57 4.20 12.68 11.56
CA SER A 57 5.35 13.56 11.70
C SER A 57 6.54 13.06 10.87
N GLY A 58 7.39 13.98 10.44
CA GLY A 58 8.63 13.70 9.73
C GLY A 58 9.44 14.95 9.49
N HIS A 59 10.54 14.82 8.74
CA HIS A 59 11.38 15.96 8.39
C HIS A 59 11.05 16.46 6.98
N ASN A 60 10.85 17.76 6.83
CA ASN A 60 10.66 18.40 5.53
C ASN A 60 11.99 18.47 4.74
N GLU A 61 11.98 19.08 3.55
CA GLU A 61 13.16 19.21 2.69
C GLU A 61 14.31 20.02 3.32
N ASN A 62 14.01 20.84 4.32
CA ASN A 62 14.97 21.65 5.04
C ASN A 62 15.51 20.94 6.31
N GLY A 63 15.11 19.68 6.54
CA GLY A 63 15.48 18.92 7.73
C GLY A 63 14.76 19.36 9.01
N GLN A 64 13.72 20.21 8.90
CA GLN A 64 12.91 20.65 10.03
C GLN A 64 11.79 19.65 10.27
N GLU A 65 11.49 19.38 11.53
CA GLU A 65 10.33 18.58 11.93
C GLU A 65 9.03 19.29 11.52
N ASP A 66 8.14 18.56 10.88
CA ASP A 66 6.83 19.05 10.43
C ASP A 66 5.83 17.89 10.48
N SER A 67 4.53 18.21 10.45
CA SER A 67 3.49 17.18 10.52
C SER A 67 2.25 17.54 9.72
N PHE A 68 1.42 16.53 9.47
CA PHE A 68 0.10 16.68 8.88
C PHE A 68 -0.88 15.65 9.44
N LEU A 69 -2.16 15.96 9.31
CA LEU A 69 -3.24 15.06 9.74
C LEU A 69 -3.68 14.20 8.57
N LEU A 70 -3.65 12.88 8.76
CA LEU A 70 -4.11 11.90 7.77
C LEU A 70 -5.47 11.33 8.17
N ARG A 71 -6.37 11.28 7.20
CA ARG A 71 -7.62 10.52 7.23
C ARG A 71 -7.65 9.56 6.05
N GLY A 72 -8.31 8.44 6.25
CA GLY A 72 -8.48 7.44 5.21
C GLY A 72 -8.98 6.14 5.79
N ARG A 73 -8.77 5.07 5.06
CA ARG A 73 -9.12 3.72 5.48
C ARG A 73 -8.10 2.76 4.91
N ILE A 74 -7.60 1.86 5.73
CA ILE A 74 -6.72 0.77 5.33
C ILE A 74 -7.60 -0.44 5.05
N ASP A 75 -7.48 -1.01 3.87
CA ASP A 75 -8.35 -2.11 3.45
C ASP A 75 -8.13 -3.36 4.30
N ARG A 76 -6.87 -3.70 4.58
CA ARG A 76 -6.54 -4.88 5.38
C ARG A 76 -5.20 -4.71 6.10
N VAL A 77 -5.16 -5.18 7.33
CA VAL A 77 -3.97 -5.26 8.19
C VAL A 77 -3.80 -6.69 8.64
N ASP A 78 -2.65 -7.26 8.36
CA ASP A 78 -2.29 -8.61 8.78
C ASP A 78 -1.18 -8.55 9.83
N GLU A 79 -1.23 -9.48 10.78
CA GLU A 79 -0.17 -9.76 11.74
C GLU A 79 0.60 -11.00 11.29
N ILE A 80 1.92 -10.95 11.43
CA ILE A 80 2.80 -12.10 11.25
C ILE A 80 3.56 -12.38 12.54
N ASN A 81 3.88 -13.63 12.79
CA ASN A 81 4.67 -14.05 13.94
C ASN A 81 6.02 -14.58 13.46
N VAL A 82 7.08 -13.98 13.95
CA VAL A 82 8.46 -14.33 13.59
C VAL A 82 9.21 -14.80 14.84
N GLU A 83 9.99 -15.87 14.72
CA GLU A 83 10.82 -16.36 15.81
C GLU A 83 11.80 -15.28 16.29
N GLY A 84 11.90 -15.08 17.60
CA GLY A 84 12.75 -14.04 18.19
C GLY A 84 12.14 -12.64 18.22
N GLN A 85 10.86 -12.48 17.85
CA GLN A 85 10.12 -11.23 17.98
C GLN A 85 10.13 -10.75 19.44
N ALA A 86 10.26 -9.43 19.64
CA ALA A 86 10.25 -8.84 20.97
C ALA A 86 8.86 -9.02 21.65
N ASP A 87 8.88 -9.34 22.93
CA ASP A 87 7.64 -9.50 23.71
C ASP A 87 6.74 -8.26 23.62
N GLY A 88 5.49 -8.48 23.26
CA GLY A 88 4.47 -7.42 23.13
C GLY A 88 4.56 -6.55 21.90
N GLN A 89 5.52 -6.75 21.00
CA GLN A 89 5.56 -6.10 19.69
C GLN A 89 4.83 -6.96 18.66
N ARG A 90 3.92 -6.37 17.90
CA ARG A 90 3.32 -7.05 16.74
C ARG A 90 4.02 -6.63 15.45
N LEU A 91 4.24 -7.58 14.55
CA LEU A 91 4.78 -7.34 13.23
C LEU A 91 3.65 -7.31 12.21
N ILE A 92 3.56 -6.23 11.45
CA ILE A 92 2.37 -5.88 10.68
C ILE A 92 2.70 -5.79 9.19
N ILE A 93 1.79 -6.32 8.37
CA ILE A 93 1.74 -6.09 6.93
C ILE A 93 0.47 -5.28 6.62
N ILE A 94 0.65 -4.13 5.99
CA ILE A 94 -0.46 -3.30 5.49
C ILE A 94 -0.76 -3.70 4.05
N ARG A 95 -2.04 -3.97 3.74
CA ARG A 95 -2.46 -4.38 2.39
C ARG A 95 -3.53 -3.46 1.84
N ASP A 96 -3.36 -3.11 0.57
CA ASP A 96 -4.34 -2.40 -0.25
C ASP A 96 -4.93 -3.38 -1.28
N MET A 97 -6.25 -3.37 -1.44
CA MET A 97 -6.96 -4.32 -2.29
C MET A 97 -7.30 -3.69 -3.63
N LYS A 98 -6.84 -4.32 -4.71
CA LYS A 98 -7.11 -3.86 -6.09
C LYS A 98 -7.93 -4.90 -6.84
N THR A 99 -9.13 -4.52 -7.25
CA THR A 99 -9.93 -5.37 -8.14
C THR A 99 -9.31 -5.38 -9.53
N VAL A 100 -9.06 -6.56 -10.06
CA VAL A 100 -8.51 -6.77 -11.40
C VAL A 100 -9.47 -7.53 -12.28
N ASN A 101 -9.57 -7.12 -13.54
CA ASN A 101 -10.39 -7.76 -14.56
C ASN A 101 -9.52 -8.30 -15.70
N GLY A 102 -9.88 -9.46 -16.19
CA GLY A 102 -9.20 -10.13 -17.30
C GLY A 102 -7.98 -10.97 -16.89
N PRO A 103 -7.36 -11.65 -17.87
CA PRO A 103 -6.27 -12.59 -17.62
C PRO A 103 -5.04 -11.89 -17.06
N LYS A 104 -4.24 -12.65 -16.31
CA LYS A 104 -2.92 -12.19 -15.82
C LYS A 104 -2.07 -11.73 -16.99
N LEU A 105 -1.60 -10.50 -16.91
CA LEU A 105 -0.56 -10.00 -17.79
C LEU A 105 0.81 -10.24 -17.15
N ASN A 106 1.79 -10.72 -17.93
CA ASN A 106 3.15 -11.00 -17.45
C ASN A 106 3.83 -9.82 -16.73
N GLN A 107 3.33 -8.59 -16.94
CA GLN A 107 3.87 -7.37 -16.35
C GLN A 107 3.09 -6.87 -15.12
N ARG A 108 2.06 -7.61 -14.67
CA ARG A 108 1.19 -7.13 -13.58
C ARG A 108 1.95 -6.96 -12.27
N GLY A 109 2.74 -7.95 -11.87
CA GLY A 109 3.58 -7.89 -10.68
C GLY A 109 4.62 -6.75 -10.71
N GLN A 110 5.17 -6.42 -11.87
CA GLN A 110 6.07 -5.26 -12.01
C GLN A 110 5.33 -3.94 -11.84
N ARG A 111 4.11 -3.83 -12.37
CA ARG A 111 3.28 -2.63 -12.17
C ARG A 111 2.92 -2.43 -10.71
N HIS A 112 2.55 -3.49 -9.99
CA HIS A 112 2.21 -3.38 -8.57
C HIS A 112 3.41 -3.04 -7.71
N ARG A 113 4.57 -3.62 -7.95
CA ARG A 113 5.81 -3.22 -7.28
C ARG A 113 6.14 -1.75 -7.52
N LYS A 114 5.99 -1.28 -8.76
CA LYS A 114 6.18 0.12 -9.09
C LYS A 114 5.15 1.01 -8.38
N ALA A 115 3.87 0.62 -8.35
CA ALA A 115 2.84 1.35 -7.65
C ALA A 115 3.11 1.44 -6.15
N ILE A 116 3.49 0.33 -5.50
CA ILE A 116 3.91 0.33 -4.09
C ILE A 116 5.02 1.35 -3.87
N PHE A 117 6.02 1.34 -4.73
CA PHE A 117 7.21 2.18 -4.59
C PHE A 117 6.96 3.66 -4.88
N ASP A 118 6.22 3.98 -5.94
CA ASP A 118 6.03 5.36 -6.42
C ASP A 118 4.88 6.09 -5.69
N GLU A 119 3.85 5.37 -5.24
CA GLU A 119 2.68 5.96 -4.59
C GLU A 119 2.94 6.30 -3.12
N LEU A 120 2.18 7.26 -2.60
CA LEU A 120 2.24 7.66 -1.18
C LEU A 120 1.40 6.76 -0.29
N GLN A 121 0.36 6.13 -0.82
CA GLN A 121 -0.72 5.51 -0.07
C GLN A 121 -0.23 4.50 0.97
N LEU A 122 0.47 3.46 0.54
CA LEU A 122 0.88 2.37 1.44
C LEU A 122 1.91 2.83 2.48
N ALA A 123 2.85 3.70 2.09
CA ALA A 123 3.82 4.25 3.03
C ALA A 123 3.15 5.12 4.11
N LEU A 124 2.20 5.97 3.72
CA LEU A 124 1.46 6.79 4.67
C LEU A 124 0.54 5.95 5.56
N TYR A 125 -0.03 4.86 5.03
CA TYR A 125 -0.81 3.91 5.82
C TYR A 125 0.05 3.19 6.86
N ALA A 126 1.27 2.77 6.49
CA ALA A 126 2.22 2.18 7.43
C ALA A 126 2.56 3.13 8.58
N LYS A 127 2.89 4.37 8.26
CA LYS A 127 3.18 5.41 9.27
C LYS A 127 1.97 5.73 10.14
N ALA A 128 0.77 5.77 9.56
CA ALA A 128 -0.46 6.02 10.31
C ALA A 128 -0.78 4.88 11.29
N TRP A 129 -0.54 3.63 10.87
CA TRP A 129 -0.73 2.48 11.75
C TRP A 129 0.23 2.55 12.94
N GLU A 130 1.52 2.74 12.70
CA GLU A 130 2.54 2.84 13.76
C GLU A 130 2.26 4.02 14.71
N ALA A 131 1.84 5.17 14.19
CA ALA A 131 1.48 6.32 15.01
C ALA A 131 0.26 6.07 15.91
N ALA A 132 -0.71 5.31 15.43
CA ALA A 132 -1.90 4.93 16.19
C ALA A 132 -1.66 3.74 17.14
N ASN A 133 -0.68 2.89 16.85
CA ASN A 133 -0.35 1.66 17.57
C ASN A 133 1.16 1.59 17.86
N PRO A 134 1.66 2.32 18.87
CA PRO A 134 3.11 2.50 19.10
C PRO A 134 3.90 1.22 19.41
N ASN A 135 3.21 0.13 19.80
CA ASN A 135 3.84 -1.16 20.06
C ASN A 135 3.95 -2.04 18.80
N ASP A 136 3.33 -1.61 17.69
CA ASP A 136 3.34 -2.36 16.45
C ASP A 136 4.47 -1.84 15.54
N ARG A 137 5.06 -2.75 14.78
CA ARG A 137 6.02 -2.41 13.73
C ARG A 137 5.50 -2.88 12.39
N VAL A 138 5.36 -1.97 11.44
CA VAL A 138 5.06 -2.34 10.06
C VAL A 138 6.34 -2.81 9.40
N VAL A 139 6.37 -4.08 9.03
CA VAL A 139 7.51 -4.75 8.40
C VAL A 139 7.27 -5.07 6.93
N GLY A 140 6.05 -4.82 6.44
CA GLY A 140 5.71 -5.01 5.05
C GLY A 140 4.52 -4.17 4.62
N VAL A 141 4.49 -3.83 3.34
CA VAL A 141 3.32 -3.23 2.69
C VAL A 141 3.03 -3.96 1.39
N GLY A 142 1.78 -4.08 1.02
CA GLY A 142 1.45 -4.92 -0.13
C GLY A 142 0.18 -4.56 -0.86
N ILE A 143 0.07 -5.09 -2.06
CA ILE A 143 -1.14 -5.05 -2.88
C ILE A 143 -1.70 -6.46 -3.00
N THR A 144 -3.00 -6.59 -2.74
CA THR A 144 -3.76 -7.80 -3.01
C THR A 144 -4.58 -7.60 -4.27
N GLU A 145 -4.28 -8.38 -5.31
CA GLU A 145 -5.13 -8.44 -6.50
C GLU A 145 -6.31 -9.37 -6.23
N VAL A 146 -7.52 -8.86 -6.41
CA VAL A 146 -8.76 -9.64 -6.32
C VAL A 146 -9.35 -9.79 -7.71
N GLY A 147 -9.37 -10.99 -8.24
CA GLY A 147 -9.82 -11.26 -9.62
C GLY A 147 -10.08 -12.73 -9.87
N ASP A 148 -9.96 -13.15 -11.13
CA ASP A 148 -10.08 -14.55 -11.53
C ASP A 148 -8.99 -15.42 -10.87
N ASP A 149 -7.82 -14.81 -10.67
CA ASP A 149 -6.77 -15.31 -9.77
C ASP A 149 -6.47 -14.24 -8.73
N THR A 150 -6.41 -14.60 -7.46
CA THR A 150 -5.98 -13.70 -6.39
C THR A 150 -4.51 -13.84 -6.13
N GLU A 151 -3.80 -12.71 -6.08
CA GLU A 151 -2.37 -12.70 -5.76
C GLU A 151 -2.05 -11.64 -4.71
N TYR A 152 -1.09 -11.98 -3.86
CA TYR A 152 -0.56 -11.13 -2.81
C TYR A 152 0.87 -10.71 -3.14
N TYR A 153 1.12 -9.42 -3.23
CA TYR A 153 2.46 -8.84 -3.39
C TYR A 153 2.82 -8.09 -2.12
N VAL A 154 4.02 -8.31 -1.62
CA VAL A 154 4.52 -7.67 -0.39
C VAL A 154 5.91 -7.11 -0.64
N GLU A 155 6.06 -5.82 -0.41
CA GLU A 155 7.36 -5.15 -0.26
C GLU A 155 7.75 -5.24 1.21
N MET A 156 8.81 -5.97 1.49
CA MET A 156 9.22 -6.34 2.84
C MET A 156 10.41 -5.52 3.33
N ASP A 157 10.40 -5.20 4.61
CA ASP A 157 11.55 -4.69 5.32
C ASP A 157 12.69 -5.75 5.30
N PRO A 158 13.88 -5.41 4.73
CA PRO A 158 14.96 -6.38 4.57
C PRO A 158 15.49 -6.97 5.88
N GLU A 159 15.28 -6.31 7.02
CA GLU A 159 15.65 -6.85 8.33
C GLU A 159 14.92 -8.17 8.67
N TYR A 160 13.76 -8.38 8.03
CA TYR A 160 12.91 -9.57 8.31
C TYR A 160 12.98 -10.63 7.21
N ILE A 161 13.71 -10.41 6.12
CA ILE A 161 13.70 -11.31 4.95
C ILE A 161 14.09 -12.74 5.33
N ASP A 162 15.17 -12.94 6.08
CA ASP A 162 15.64 -14.27 6.43
C ASP A 162 14.61 -15.04 7.30
N SER A 163 13.86 -14.31 8.10
CA SER A 163 12.82 -14.88 8.96
C SER A 163 11.53 -15.21 8.21
N VAL A 164 11.20 -14.49 7.13
CA VAL A 164 9.91 -14.61 6.44
C VAL A 164 9.98 -15.28 5.07
N GLN A 165 11.18 -15.53 4.51
CA GLN A 165 11.33 -16.07 3.14
C GLN A 165 10.68 -17.44 2.92
N HIS A 166 10.44 -18.20 3.98
CA HIS A 166 9.79 -19.51 3.97
C HIS A 166 8.31 -19.45 4.37
N MET A 167 7.81 -18.25 4.72
CA MET A 167 6.45 -18.05 5.19
C MET A 167 5.47 -17.85 4.03
N SER A 168 4.25 -18.34 4.21
CA SER A 168 3.14 -18.17 3.29
C SER A 168 2.43 -16.82 3.51
N ILE A 169 3.09 -15.71 3.18
CA ILE A 169 2.59 -14.34 3.36
C ILE A 169 2.38 -13.57 2.05
N GLY A 170 2.67 -14.19 0.92
CA GLY A 170 2.58 -13.62 -0.42
C GLY A 170 3.90 -13.58 -1.18
N LYS A 171 3.91 -12.96 -2.35
CA LYS A 171 5.11 -12.80 -3.19
C LYS A 171 5.96 -11.64 -2.66
N ILE A 172 7.06 -11.98 -2.00
CA ILE A 172 7.93 -11.02 -1.31
C ILE A 172 8.87 -10.35 -2.31
N THR A 173 9.07 -9.05 -2.15
CA THR A 173 10.08 -8.23 -2.82
C THR A 173 10.77 -7.29 -1.83
N THR A 174 11.97 -6.84 -2.18
CA THR A 174 12.77 -5.89 -1.39
C THR A 174 13.31 -4.77 -2.27
N TYR A 175 12.47 -4.29 -3.18
CA TYR A 175 12.87 -3.27 -4.16
C TYR A 175 13.29 -1.95 -3.50
N THR A 176 12.63 -1.57 -2.41
CA THR A 176 12.97 -0.37 -1.65
C THR A 176 14.39 -0.43 -1.08
N SER A 177 14.81 -1.57 -0.55
CA SER A 177 16.15 -1.73 0.01
C SER A 177 17.24 -1.57 -1.03
N MET A 178 17.00 -1.97 -2.28
CA MET A 178 17.94 -1.79 -3.38
C MET A 178 18.05 -0.33 -3.81
N THR A 179 16.92 0.38 -3.78
CA THR A 179 16.86 1.76 -4.30
C THR A 179 17.31 2.79 -3.27
N TYR A 180 17.04 2.58 -1.98
CA TYR A 180 17.35 3.55 -0.91
C TYR A 180 18.66 3.25 -0.17
N ARG A 181 19.32 2.15 -0.46
CA ARG A 181 20.59 1.77 0.18
C ARG A 181 21.66 2.87 0.10
N ASP A 182 21.83 3.48 -1.08
CA ASP A 182 22.83 4.53 -1.29
C ASP A 182 22.52 5.83 -0.53
N ILE A 183 21.24 6.08 -0.24
CA ILE A 183 20.82 7.25 0.54
C ILE A 183 21.24 7.06 1.99
N ASP A 184 21.07 5.86 2.54
CA ASP A 184 21.49 5.53 3.90
C ASP A 184 23.01 5.66 4.07
N GLU A 185 23.82 5.19 3.11
CA GLU A 185 25.26 5.36 3.12
C GLU A 185 25.69 6.83 3.13
N LYS A 186 24.96 7.71 2.42
CA LYS A 186 25.27 9.15 2.36
C LYS A 186 24.88 9.91 3.61
N THR A 187 23.83 9.51 4.28
CA THR A 187 23.36 10.15 5.52
C THR A 187 24.08 9.65 6.76
N GLY A 188 24.91 8.62 6.62
CA GLY A 188 25.63 8.00 7.75
C GLY A 188 24.70 7.26 8.72
N GLY A 189 23.44 7.10 8.38
CA GLY A 189 22.46 6.33 9.14
C GLY A 189 22.53 4.84 8.82
N SER A 190 22.26 4.00 9.80
CA SER A 190 22.09 2.55 9.61
C SER A 190 20.63 2.19 9.30
N SER A 191 19.89 3.09 8.65
CA SER A 191 18.51 2.80 8.29
C SER A 191 18.46 1.79 7.14
N ASN A 192 17.59 0.82 7.21
CA ASN A 192 17.35 -0.06 6.08
C ASN A 192 16.53 0.66 5.01
N GLY A 193 16.65 0.24 3.76
CA GLY A 193 16.01 0.90 2.62
C GLY A 193 14.50 1.00 2.72
N PHE A 194 13.82 0.06 3.39
CA PHE A 194 12.38 0.10 3.61
C PHE A 194 12.00 1.28 4.52
N ARG A 195 12.70 1.46 5.62
CA ARG A 195 12.45 2.58 6.56
C ARG A 195 12.77 3.93 5.92
N ALA A 196 13.90 4.03 5.23
CA ALA A 196 14.27 5.23 4.48
C ALA A 196 13.24 5.58 3.41
N TRP A 197 12.67 4.59 2.73
CA TRP A 197 11.58 4.79 1.79
C TRP A 197 10.31 5.34 2.46
N LEU A 198 9.91 4.79 3.62
CA LEU A 198 8.77 5.32 4.37
C LEU A 198 8.97 6.80 4.72
N ASP A 199 10.15 7.17 5.20
CA ASP A 199 10.47 8.55 5.59
C ASP A 199 10.51 9.47 4.38
N GLU A 200 11.02 9.02 3.25
CA GLU A 200 11.00 9.78 2.00
C GLU A 200 9.59 10.02 1.47
N ARG A 201 8.66 9.05 1.61
CA ARG A 201 7.25 9.26 1.25
C ARG A 201 6.58 10.28 2.17
N VAL A 202 6.88 10.28 3.47
CA VAL A 202 6.40 11.33 4.39
C VAL A 202 6.96 12.69 3.98
N ARG A 203 8.25 12.80 3.69
CA ARG A 203 8.89 14.04 3.21
C ARG A 203 8.23 14.54 1.94
N THR A 204 7.94 13.65 1.00
CA THR A 204 7.23 13.99 -0.24
C THR A 204 5.81 14.51 0.05
N ALA A 205 5.07 13.89 0.98
CA ALA A 205 3.76 14.37 1.39
C ALA A 205 3.83 15.77 2.02
N LEU A 206 4.77 16.00 2.93
CA LEU A 206 5.02 17.31 3.55
C LEU A 206 5.32 18.39 2.50
N ARG A 207 6.17 18.08 1.51
CA ARG A 207 6.47 18.98 0.40
C ARG A 207 5.22 19.37 -0.39
N VAL A 208 4.39 18.38 -0.76
CA VAL A 208 3.14 18.61 -1.52
C VAL A 208 2.17 19.46 -0.71
N ILE A 209 1.98 19.14 0.57
CA ILE A 209 1.09 19.89 1.46
C ILE A 209 1.61 21.31 1.69
N GLY A 210 2.91 21.47 1.94
CA GLY A 210 3.56 22.77 2.10
C GLY A 210 3.42 23.63 0.84
N GLY A 211 3.64 23.05 -0.33
CA GLY A 211 3.42 23.71 -1.60
C GLY A 211 1.96 24.17 -1.80
N ALA A 212 1.01 23.30 -1.48
CA ALA A 212 -0.41 23.63 -1.56
C ALA A 212 -0.80 24.78 -0.59
N LYS A 213 -0.30 24.74 0.65
CA LYS A 213 -0.50 25.81 1.64
C LYS A 213 0.09 27.15 1.16
N ALA A 214 1.21 27.10 0.43
CA ALA A 214 1.86 28.28 -0.16
C ALA A 214 1.19 28.74 -1.48
N GLY A 215 0.11 28.09 -1.92
CA GLY A 215 -0.60 28.43 -3.16
C GLY A 215 0.01 27.79 -4.43
N HIS A 216 0.97 26.89 -4.29
CA HIS A 216 1.58 26.17 -5.41
C HIS A 216 0.70 24.98 -5.82
N VAL A 217 -0.41 25.26 -6.50
CA VAL A 217 -1.40 24.26 -6.94
C VAL A 217 -1.40 24.07 -8.46
N ASN A 218 -0.25 24.25 -9.09
CA ASN A 218 -0.14 24.08 -10.53
C ASN A 218 -0.37 22.61 -10.92
N PRO A 219 -1.24 22.36 -11.92
CA PRO A 219 -1.50 21.02 -12.38
C PRO A 219 -0.25 20.42 -13.06
N THR A 220 0.10 19.21 -12.70
CA THR A 220 1.21 18.46 -13.30
C THR A 220 0.65 17.45 -14.31
N VAL A 221 1.24 17.38 -15.49
CA VAL A 221 0.87 16.38 -16.51
C VAL A 221 1.34 15.00 -16.07
N SER A 222 0.44 14.02 -16.07
CA SER A 222 0.71 12.62 -15.77
C SER A 222 -0.11 11.70 -16.69
N ASP A 223 0.17 10.40 -16.65
CA ASP A 223 -0.62 9.39 -17.38
C ASP A 223 -2.09 9.37 -16.95
N ASP A 224 -2.41 9.82 -15.74
CA ASP A 224 -3.78 9.88 -15.23
C ASP A 224 -4.59 11.02 -15.83
N CYS A 225 -3.94 11.97 -16.51
CA CYS A 225 -4.63 13.06 -17.22
C CYS A 225 -5.63 12.54 -18.26
N LYS A 226 -5.45 11.34 -18.79
CA LYS A 226 -6.38 10.70 -19.73
C LYS A 226 -7.75 10.42 -19.10
N TYR A 227 -7.82 10.23 -17.78
CA TYR A 227 -9.05 9.97 -17.02
C TYR A 227 -9.59 11.22 -16.31
N CYS A 228 -8.88 12.35 -16.38
CA CYS A 228 -9.23 13.56 -15.66
C CYS A 228 -10.51 14.22 -16.21
N THR A 229 -11.49 14.39 -15.36
CA THR A 229 -12.80 15.00 -15.73
C THR A 229 -12.69 16.44 -16.18
N VAL A 230 -11.70 17.19 -15.68
CA VAL A 230 -11.45 18.61 -16.04
C VAL A 230 -10.38 18.78 -17.12
N ARG A 231 -9.93 17.71 -17.78
CA ARG A 231 -8.88 17.73 -18.78
C ARG A 231 -9.09 18.81 -19.87
N ARG A 232 -10.32 18.98 -20.34
CA ARG A 232 -10.65 19.96 -21.40
C ARG A 232 -10.44 21.41 -20.97
N LEU A 233 -10.50 21.69 -19.69
CA LEU A 233 -10.33 23.02 -19.09
C LEU A 233 -8.92 23.23 -18.53
N CYS A 234 -8.16 22.15 -18.35
CA CYS A 234 -6.85 22.20 -17.71
C CYS A 234 -5.82 22.92 -18.61
N PRO A 235 -5.14 23.95 -18.12
CA PRO A 235 -4.11 24.66 -18.88
C PRO A 235 -2.92 23.76 -19.23
N SER A 236 -2.56 22.83 -18.37
CA SER A 236 -1.44 21.89 -18.61
C SER A 236 -1.74 20.92 -19.77
N ALA A 237 -2.98 20.55 -20.01
CA ALA A 237 -3.36 19.69 -21.13
C ALA A 237 -3.17 20.38 -22.48
N LYS A 238 -3.18 21.73 -22.50
CA LYS A 238 -2.96 22.54 -23.71
C LYS A 238 -1.48 22.79 -24.00
N LEU A 239 -0.62 22.68 -23.01
CA LEU A 239 0.82 22.96 -23.12
C LEU A 239 1.62 21.70 -23.48
N GLY A 240 1.14 20.52 -23.14
CA GLY A 240 1.75 19.23 -23.47
C GLY A 240 1.15 18.64 -24.75
N GLY A 241 1.47 19.19 -25.90
CA GLY A 241 1.01 18.68 -27.20
C GLY A 241 1.46 17.26 -27.46
N LYS A 242 0.67 16.29 -27.08
CA LYS A 242 0.48 14.87 -27.45
C LYS A 242 -0.10 14.16 -26.23
N LEU A 243 -1.41 14.22 -26.15
CA LEU A 243 -2.18 13.26 -25.37
C LEU A 243 -3.03 12.43 -26.33
#